data_5e327ab8628039d952d42ee88b9007d8
#
_entry.id   5e327ab8628039d952d42ee88b9007d8
#
_cell.length_a   1.000
_cell.length_b   1.000
_cell.length_c   1.000
_cell.angle_alpha   90.00
_cell.angle_beta   90.00
_cell.angle_gamma   90.00
#
_symmetry.space_group_name_H-M   'P 1'
#
loop_
_entity.id
_entity.type
_entity.pdbx_description
1 polymer ?
#
loop_
_entity_poly.entity_id
_entity_poly.type
_entity_poly.pdbx_seq_one_letter_code
_entity_poly.pdbx_strand_id
1 'polypeptide(L)'
;MIVSKNIKAAARSLSKACNDLNFSEPVTHVYNPLEYAWPAHEQYITRAANNKKKVVFLGMNPGPFGMAQTGVPFGEVSAVRDWIGINAPISKPENEHPKRPIEGLKCARSEVSGRRLWGLFAERFNSADTFFTDHFIINHCPLVFMEKSGKNRTPDKLPNDEITPLMEVCDSHLHKVVEILEPEWLIAVGEFAQKRALAAVDDLDIRIGKILHPSPASPAANKGWAKQATTQLKELGVWH
;
A
#
# COMPACT_ATOMS: atom_id res chain seq x y z
N MET A 1 -11.32 -18.34 3.16
CA MET A 1 -9.99 -18.86 3.59
C MET A 1 -9.06 -19.18 2.43
N ILE A 2 -9.54 -19.63 1.27
CA ILE A 2 -8.68 -19.84 0.07
C ILE A 2 -8.13 -18.50 -0.45
N VAL A 3 -8.94 -17.44 -0.51
CA VAL A 3 -8.55 -16.11 -0.99
C VAL A 3 -7.36 -15.57 -0.20
N SER A 4 -7.45 -15.48 1.13
CA SER A 4 -6.35 -14.98 1.95
C SER A 4 -5.08 -15.82 1.85
N LYS A 5 -5.19 -17.15 1.70
CA LYS A 5 -4.04 -18.03 1.46
C LYS A 5 -3.33 -17.67 0.15
N ASN A 6 -4.10 -17.46 -0.92
CA ASN A 6 -3.55 -17.13 -2.23
C ASN A 6 -2.91 -15.72 -2.24
N ILE A 7 -3.53 -14.73 -1.58
CA ILE A 7 -2.96 -13.38 -1.43
C ILE A 7 -1.66 -13.43 -0.60
N LYS A 8 -1.61 -14.22 0.48
CA LYS A 8 -0.36 -14.42 1.26
C LYS A 8 0.74 -15.03 0.40
N ALA A 9 0.42 -16.03 -0.41
CA ALA A 9 1.39 -16.66 -1.31
C ALA A 9 1.90 -15.66 -2.37
N ALA A 10 1.01 -14.86 -2.97
CA ALA A 10 1.39 -13.80 -3.92
C ALA A 10 2.28 -12.75 -3.27
N ALA A 11 1.96 -12.29 -2.04
CA ALA A 11 2.78 -11.32 -1.32
C ALA A 11 4.18 -11.87 -0.95
N ARG A 12 4.28 -13.16 -0.58
CA ARG A 12 5.57 -13.81 -0.35
C ARG A 12 6.40 -13.91 -1.62
N SER A 13 5.78 -14.24 -2.74
CA SER A 13 6.47 -14.30 -4.04
C SER A 13 6.99 -12.92 -4.44
N LEU A 14 6.18 -11.86 -4.26
CA LEU A 14 6.61 -10.48 -4.47
C LEU A 14 7.80 -10.11 -3.58
N SER A 15 7.70 -10.40 -2.27
CA SER A 15 8.78 -10.11 -1.32
C SER A 15 10.10 -10.72 -1.76
N LYS A 16 10.08 -11.99 -2.15
CA LYS A 16 11.27 -12.71 -2.64
C LYS A 16 11.81 -12.08 -3.92
N ALA A 17 10.96 -11.85 -4.92
CA ALA A 17 11.39 -11.26 -6.18
C ALA A 17 11.97 -9.84 -6.01
N CYS A 18 11.40 -9.05 -5.09
CA CYS A 18 11.94 -7.73 -4.76
C CYS A 18 13.30 -7.77 -4.05
N ASN A 19 13.59 -8.82 -3.27
CA ASN A 19 14.88 -8.98 -2.60
C ASN A 19 16.00 -9.36 -3.59
N ASP A 20 15.67 -9.92 -4.75
CA ASP A 20 16.63 -10.26 -5.80
C ASP A 20 17.04 -9.03 -6.66
N LEU A 21 16.38 -7.87 -6.46
CA LEU A 21 16.67 -6.63 -7.18
C LEU A 21 17.78 -5.82 -6.49
N ASN A 22 18.59 -5.14 -7.30
CA ASN A 22 19.66 -4.27 -6.82
C ASN A 22 19.34 -2.82 -7.14
N PHE A 23 19.73 -1.92 -6.23
CA PHE A 23 19.53 -0.48 -6.36
C PHE A 23 20.85 0.24 -6.06
N SER A 24 21.18 1.25 -6.87
CA SER A 24 22.43 2.00 -6.79
C SER A 24 22.24 3.37 -6.13
N GLU A 25 23.33 4.04 -5.90
CA GLU A 25 23.30 5.45 -5.45
C GLU A 25 22.40 6.32 -6.36
N PRO A 26 21.59 7.21 -5.78
CA PRO A 26 21.64 7.67 -4.40
C PRO A 26 20.83 6.87 -3.38
N VAL A 27 20.27 5.69 -3.74
CA VAL A 27 19.62 4.77 -2.81
C VAL A 27 20.69 4.03 -2.02
N THR A 28 20.68 4.16 -0.71
CA THR A 28 21.65 3.51 0.18
C THR A 28 21.02 2.47 1.09
N HIS A 29 19.71 2.56 1.29
CA HIS A 29 18.94 1.63 2.10
C HIS A 29 17.61 1.33 1.43
N VAL A 30 17.28 0.05 1.38
CA VAL A 30 15.97 -0.44 0.90
C VAL A 30 15.32 -1.25 2.00
N TYR A 31 14.06 -0.92 2.33
CA TYR A 31 13.29 -1.72 3.28
C TYR A 31 12.23 -2.52 2.55
N ASN A 32 12.09 -3.79 2.91
CA ASN A 32 11.03 -4.66 2.47
C ASN A 32 10.11 -5.02 3.65
N PRO A 33 9.02 -4.28 3.92
CA PRO A 33 8.09 -4.58 5.00
C PRO A 33 7.39 -5.94 4.89
N LEU A 34 7.33 -6.52 3.68
CA LEU A 34 6.80 -7.88 3.49
C LEU A 34 7.73 -8.97 4.06
N GLU A 35 8.93 -8.61 4.47
CA GLU A 35 9.89 -9.48 5.11
C GLU A 35 9.91 -9.28 6.63
N TYR A 36 10.44 -8.14 7.10
CA TYR A 36 10.62 -7.91 8.54
C TYR A 36 9.32 -7.64 9.31
N ALA A 37 8.26 -7.15 8.65
CA ALA A 37 6.95 -6.91 9.24
C ALA A 37 5.91 -7.95 8.79
N TRP A 38 6.36 -9.10 8.31
CA TRP A 38 5.46 -10.15 7.81
C TRP A 38 4.35 -10.56 8.77
N PRO A 39 4.59 -10.78 10.07
CA PRO A 39 3.51 -11.18 10.97
C PRO A 39 2.33 -10.19 10.98
N ALA A 40 2.62 -8.89 10.92
CA ALA A 40 1.59 -7.85 10.85
C ALA A 40 0.92 -7.81 9.46
N HIS A 41 1.69 -7.94 8.38
CA HIS A 41 1.14 -8.02 7.02
C HIS A 41 0.26 -9.26 6.83
N GLU A 42 0.69 -10.40 7.34
CA GLU A 42 -0.09 -11.64 7.32
C GLU A 42 -1.41 -11.52 8.09
N GLN A 43 -1.39 -10.87 9.26
CA GLN A 43 -2.60 -10.59 10.04
C GLN A 43 -3.53 -9.65 9.26
N TYR A 44 -2.99 -8.62 8.60
CA TYR A 44 -3.73 -7.75 7.71
C TYR A 44 -4.41 -8.52 6.58
N ILE A 45 -3.67 -9.35 5.82
CA ILE A 45 -4.24 -10.16 4.73
C ILE A 45 -5.31 -11.11 5.26
N THR A 46 -5.07 -11.74 6.40
CA THR A 46 -6.04 -12.68 7.00
C THR A 46 -7.37 -11.99 7.27
N ARG A 47 -7.33 -10.77 7.77
CA ARG A 47 -8.52 -9.99 8.11
C ARG A 47 -9.14 -9.34 6.88
N ALA A 48 -8.34 -8.72 6.04
CA ALA A 48 -8.80 -7.90 4.94
C ALA A 48 -9.15 -8.69 3.67
N ALA A 49 -8.49 -9.82 3.39
CA ALA A 49 -8.67 -10.63 2.18
C ALA A 49 -9.33 -11.98 2.47
N ASN A 50 -10.35 -12.01 3.32
CA ASN A 50 -11.07 -13.23 3.69
C ASN A 50 -12.02 -13.74 2.60
N ASN A 51 -12.42 -12.90 1.65
CA ASN A 51 -13.33 -13.15 0.52
C ASN A 51 -12.90 -12.34 -0.71
N LYS A 52 -13.56 -12.52 -1.86
CA LYS A 52 -13.47 -11.63 -3.02
C LYS A 52 -13.88 -10.20 -2.64
N LYS A 53 -13.46 -9.20 -3.40
CA LYS A 53 -13.67 -7.79 -3.07
C LYS A 53 -14.39 -7.06 -4.22
N LYS A 54 -15.25 -6.12 -3.89
CA LYS A 54 -15.82 -5.22 -4.89
C LYS A 54 -14.85 -4.13 -5.31
N VAL A 55 -14.04 -3.65 -4.38
CA VAL A 55 -13.14 -2.51 -4.60
C VAL A 55 -11.75 -2.81 -4.05
N VAL A 56 -10.73 -2.62 -4.88
CA VAL A 56 -9.33 -2.62 -4.46
C VAL A 56 -8.78 -1.20 -4.61
N PHE A 57 -8.24 -0.63 -3.53
CA PHE A 57 -7.50 0.63 -3.56
C PHE A 57 -6.00 0.36 -3.74
N LEU A 58 -5.40 0.99 -4.75
CA LEU A 58 -4.00 0.83 -5.11
C LEU A 58 -3.20 2.08 -4.76
N GLY A 59 -2.22 1.96 -3.87
CA GLY A 59 -1.20 2.96 -3.61
C GLY A 59 0.07 2.76 -4.43
N MET A 60 1.03 3.70 -4.30
CA MET A 60 2.33 3.60 -4.96
C MET A 60 3.27 2.66 -4.20
N ASN A 61 3.81 3.12 -3.09
CA ASN A 61 4.77 2.41 -2.25
C ASN A 61 4.72 2.91 -0.80
N PRO A 62 5.35 2.19 0.16
CA PRO A 62 5.35 2.57 1.56
C PRO A 62 6.01 3.92 1.85
N GLY A 63 5.40 4.67 2.78
CA GLY A 63 6.06 5.76 3.46
C GLY A 63 6.85 5.29 4.69
N PRO A 64 7.87 6.06 5.14
CA PRO A 64 8.77 5.67 6.24
C PRO A 64 8.11 5.62 7.62
N PHE A 65 6.93 6.22 7.78
CA PHE A 65 6.18 6.26 9.05
C PHE A 65 4.83 5.52 8.97
N GLY A 66 4.53 4.94 7.82
CA GLY A 66 3.34 4.15 7.53
C GLY A 66 3.64 2.66 7.45
N MET A 67 3.49 2.07 6.26
CA MET A 67 3.70 0.64 6.05
C MET A 67 5.12 0.18 6.43
N ALA A 68 6.14 1.03 6.33
CA ALA A 68 7.48 0.70 6.81
C ALA A 68 7.47 0.33 8.30
N GLN A 69 6.64 1.00 9.11
CA GLN A 69 6.52 0.75 10.55
C GLN A 69 5.54 -0.38 10.87
N THR A 70 4.52 -0.60 10.05
CA THR A 70 3.36 -1.43 10.44
C THR A 70 3.17 -2.68 9.59
N GLY A 71 3.81 -2.76 8.41
CA GLY A 71 3.56 -3.81 7.43
C GLY A 71 2.21 -3.70 6.70
N VAL A 72 1.39 -2.70 7.01
CA VAL A 72 0.06 -2.49 6.42
C VAL A 72 0.09 -1.36 5.39
N PRO A 73 -0.49 -1.51 4.19
CA PRO A 73 -0.54 -0.44 3.20
C PRO A 73 -1.17 0.84 3.77
N PHE A 74 -0.53 2.00 3.54
CA PHE A 74 -0.89 3.29 4.17
C PHE A 74 -0.96 3.24 5.71
N GLY A 75 -0.33 2.26 6.34
CA GLY A 75 -0.56 1.87 7.72
C GLY A 75 -0.04 2.85 8.75
N GLU A 76 -0.70 3.97 8.92
CA GLU A 76 -0.52 4.86 10.07
C GLU A 76 -0.79 4.10 11.37
N VAL A 77 0.09 4.27 12.37
CA VAL A 77 0.14 3.39 13.56
C VAL A 77 -1.18 3.33 14.32
N SER A 78 -1.83 4.48 14.57
CA SER A 78 -3.09 4.48 15.33
C SER A 78 -4.21 3.79 14.55
N ALA A 79 -4.28 3.99 13.23
CA ALA A 79 -5.28 3.32 12.40
C ALA A 79 -5.07 1.80 12.41
N VAL A 80 -3.82 1.34 12.30
CA VAL A 80 -3.49 -0.09 12.27
C VAL A 80 -3.76 -0.76 13.61
N ARG A 81 -3.31 -0.14 14.69
CA ARG A 81 -3.44 -0.69 16.05
C ARG A 81 -4.88 -0.60 16.56
N ASP A 82 -5.49 0.58 16.47
CA ASP A 82 -6.70 0.90 17.21
C ASP A 82 -7.99 0.64 16.40
N TRP A 83 -7.96 0.87 15.07
CA TRP A 83 -9.12 0.66 14.21
C TRP A 83 -9.08 -0.68 13.49
N ILE A 84 -7.95 -1.02 12.82
CA ILE A 84 -7.80 -2.32 12.14
C ILE A 84 -7.58 -3.44 13.16
N GLY A 85 -6.98 -3.15 14.33
CA GLY A 85 -6.77 -4.11 15.42
C GLY A 85 -5.63 -5.10 15.14
N ILE A 86 -4.55 -4.64 14.50
CA ILE A 86 -3.35 -5.43 14.24
C ILE A 86 -2.31 -5.11 15.30
N ASN A 87 -1.87 -6.15 16.03
CA ASN A 87 -0.90 -6.02 17.12
C ASN A 87 0.23 -7.06 16.99
N ALA A 88 0.46 -7.61 15.81
CA ALA A 88 1.53 -8.57 15.58
C ALA A 88 2.92 -7.93 15.74
N PRO A 89 3.95 -8.72 16.09
CA PRO A 89 5.30 -8.22 16.24
C PRO A 89 5.86 -7.75 14.89
N ILE A 90 6.69 -6.70 14.96
CA ILE A 90 7.39 -6.13 13.80
C ILE A 90 8.88 -6.16 14.14
N SER A 91 9.64 -6.87 13.31
CA SER A 91 11.10 -6.94 13.41
C SER A 91 11.74 -5.73 12.72
N LYS A 92 13.06 -5.71 12.68
CA LYS A 92 13.86 -4.70 12.00
C LYS A 92 14.40 -5.23 10.68
N PRO A 93 14.60 -4.37 9.67
CA PRO A 93 15.36 -4.76 8.48
C PRO A 93 16.82 -5.02 8.86
N GLU A 94 17.50 -5.87 8.13
CA GLU A 94 18.89 -6.23 8.37
C GLU A 94 19.82 -5.00 8.28
N ASN A 95 19.61 -4.15 7.27
CA ASN A 95 20.32 -2.89 7.09
C ASN A 95 19.43 -1.70 7.46
N GLU A 96 19.35 -1.39 8.77
CA GLU A 96 18.51 -0.31 9.28
C GLU A 96 19.16 1.07 9.09
N HIS A 97 18.45 2.00 8.47
CA HIS A 97 18.92 3.36 8.29
C HIS A 97 18.89 4.15 9.61
N PRO A 98 20.01 4.77 10.06
CA PRO A 98 20.10 5.38 11.40
C PRO A 98 19.12 6.54 11.63
N LYS A 99 18.66 7.22 10.56
CA LYS A 99 17.66 8.30 10.64
C LYS A 99 16.22 7.83 10.41
N ARG A 100 16.01 6.55 10.13
CA ARG A 100 14.71 5.96 9.84
C ARG A 100 14.55 4.60 10.51
N PRO A 101 14.73 4.55 11.84
CA PRO A 101 14.61 3.30 12.57
C PRO A 101 13.17 2.73 12.47
N ILE A 102 13.08 1.41 12.52
CA ILE A 102 11.81 0.71 12.63
C ILE A 102 11.47 0.53 14.12
N GLU A 103 10.48 1.28 14.56
CA GLU A 103 9.94 1.28 15.93
C GLU A 103 8.64 0.47 16.02
N GLY A 104 8.12 0.04 14.86
CA GLY A 104 6.89 -0.72 14.77
C GLY A 104 5.69 0.09 15.26
N LEU A 105 4.79 -0.57 16.01
CA LEU A 105 3.59 0.07 16.57
C LEU A 105 3.88 1.08 17.71
N LYS A 106 5.15 1.27 18.08
CA LYS A 106 5.59 2.30 19.03
C LYS A 106 6.01 3.60 18.32
N CYS A 107 6.06 3.62 16.99
CA CYS A 107 6.42 4.82 16.24
C CYS A 107 5.44 5.96 16.55
N ALA A 108 5.98 7.05 17.12
CA ALA A 108 5.18 8.21 17.49
C ALA A 108 4.90 9.17 16.31
N ARG A 109 5.56 8.95 15.16
CA ARG A 109 5.39 9.80 13.97
C ARG A 109 4.21 9.35 13.14
N SER A 110 3.31 10.29 12.83
CA SER A 110 2.14 10.02 12.00
C SER A 110 2.48 10.02 10.51
N GLU A 111 1.94 9.05 9.78
CA GLU A 111 1.90 9.03 8.32
C GLU A 111 0.67 9.77 7.83
N VAL A 112 0.85 11.00 7.34
CA VAL A 112 -0.27 11.88 6.96
C VAL A 112 -1.16 11.28 5.88
N SER A 113 -0.58 10.62 4.89
CA SER A 113 -1.35 9.97 3.81
C SER A 113 -2.20 8.84 4.36
N GLY A 114 -1.63 8.01 5.22
CA GLY A 114 -2.32 6.91 5.89
C GLY A 114 -3.42 7.40 6.82
N ARG A 115 -3.12 8.41 7.64
CA ARG A 115 -4.12 9.02 8.54
C ARG A 115 -5.34 9.56 7.77
N ARG A 116 -5.11 10.20 6.61
CA ARG A 116 -6.21 10.70 5.76
C ARG A 116 -7.01 9.56 5.16
N LEU A 117 -6.34 8.56 4.59
CA LEU A 117 -7.01 7.45 3.91
C LEU A 117 -7.81 6.59 4.89
N TRP A 118 -7.17 6.08 5.93
CA TRP A 118 -7.83 5.25 6.93
C TRP A 118 -8.85 6.04 7.77
N GLY A 119 -8.60 7.33 8.01
CA GLY A 119 -9.55 8.22 8.68
C GLY A 119 -10.86 8.36 7.90
N LEU A 120 -10.80 8.54 6.57
CA LEU A 120 -11.99 8.57 5.72
C LEU A 120 -12.79 7.26 5.82
N PHE A 121 -12.10 6.11 5.83
CA PHE A 121 -12.79 4.82 5.93
C PHE A 121 -13.37 4.60 7.33
N ALA A 122 -12.67 5.02 8.37
CA ALA A 122 -13.17 4.92 9.75
C ALA A 122 -14.40 5.83 9.99
N GLU A 123 -14.44 7.00 9.36
CA GLU A 123 -15.63 7.89 9.43
C GLU A 123 -16.83 7.31 8.66
N ARG A 124 -16.58 6.60 7.55
CA ARG A 124 -17.66 6.08 6.70
C ARG A 124 -18.17 4.71 7.13
N PHE A 125 -17.33 3.86 7.69
CA PHE A 125 -17.65 2.49 8.05
C PHE A 125 -17.59 2.30 9.56
N ASN A 126 -18.59 1.66 10.13
CA ASN A 126 -18.68 1.45 11.58
C ASN A 126 -17.51 0.65 12.16
N SER A 127 -16.87 -0.20 11.35
CA SER A 127 -15.73 -1.01 11.75
C SER A 127 -14.84 -1.36 10.56
N ALA A 128 -13.59 -1.74 10.85
CA ALA A 128 -12.69 -2.25 9.83
C ALA A 128 -13.23 -3.51 9.14
N ASP A 129 -13.92 -4.38 9.87
CA ASP A 129 -14.51 -5.59 9.31
C ASP A 129 -15.63 -5.27 8.31
N THR A 130 -16.45 -4.26 8.60
CA THR A 130 -17.46 -3.76 7.65
C THR A 130 -16.80 -3.21 6.38
N PHE A 131 -15.72 -2.45 6.51
CA PHE A 131 -14.94 -1.98 5.37
C PHE A 131 -14.36 -3.15 4.57
N PHE A 132 -13.73 -4.10 5.24
CA PHE A 132 -13.10 -5.26 4.59
C PHE A 132 -14.08 -6.27 3.99
N THR A 133 -15.38 -6.15 4.22
CA THR A 133 -16.36 -6.97 3.51
C THR A 133 -16.23 -6.80 2.00
N ASP A 134 -16.15 -5.56 1.53
CA ASP A 134 -16.15 -5.25 0.10
C ASP A 134 -14.83 -4.59 -0.39
N HIS A 135 -13.95 -4.15 0.50
CA HIS A 135 -12.78 -3.33 0.16
C HIS A 135 -11.45 -3.99 0.57
N PHE A 136 -10.42 -3.77 -0.23
CA PHE A 136 -9.04 -4.13 0.08
C PHE A 136 -8.09 -2.99 -0.30
N ILE A 137 -6.97 -2.85 0.40
CA ILE A 137 -5.94 -1.85 0.08
C ILE A 137 -4.62 -2.54 -0.16
N ILE A 138 -3.91 -2.11 -1.20
CA ILE A 138 -2.59 -2.63 -1.55
C ILE A 138 -1.70 -1.50 -2.06
N ASN A 139 -0.40 -1.61 -1.88
CA ASN A 139 0.59 -0.82 -2.62
C ASN A 139 1.09 -1.61 -3.82
N HIS A 140 1.32 -0.92 -4.94
CA HIS A 140 1.92 -1.49 -6.13
C HIS A 140 3.33 -2.02 -5.84
N CYS A 141 4.20 -1.18 -5.29
CA CYS A 141 5.55 -1.55 -4.88
C CYS A 141 5.59 -1.72 -3.34
N PRO A 142 6.17 -2.80 -2.80
CA PRO A 142 6.27 -3.00 -1.36
C PRO A 142 7.48 -2.30 -0.73
N LEU A 143 8.43 -1.79 -1.52
CA LEU A 143 9.72 -1.31 -1.04
C LEU A 143 9.73 0.17 -0.65
N VAL A 144 10.54 0.49 0.34
CA VAL A 144 10.93 1.87 0.71
C VAL A 144 12.36 2.10 0.29
N PHE A 145 12.61 3.15 -0.48
CA PHE A 145 13.95 3.53 -0.93
C PHE A 145 14.41 4.78 -0.20
N MET A 146 15.61 4.75 0.37
CA MET A 146 16.15 5.86 1.15
C MET A 146 17.55 6.23 0.72
N GLU A 147 17.77 7.54 0.61
CA GLU A 147 19.08 8.13 0.39
C GLU A 147 19.85 8.20 1.73
N LYS A 148 21.16 8.37 1.71
CA LYS A 148 22.03 8.54 2.90
C LYS A 148 21.55 9.63 3.86
N SER A 149 20.86 10.64 3.35
CA SER A 149 20.23 11.71 4.16
C SER A 149 19.02 11.22 4.98
N GLY A 150 18.46 10.06 4.66
CA GLY A 150 17.18 9.55 5.14
C GLY A 150 15.98 10.11 4.36
N LYS A 151 16.23 10.76 3.23
CA LYS A 151 15.16 11.21 2.33
C LYS A 151 14.56 9.99 1.64
N ASN A 152 13.23 9.88 1.68
CA ASN A 152 12.49 8.85 0.93
C ASN A 152 12.51 9.18 -0.56
N ARG A 153 12.84 8.17 -1.38
CA ARG A 153 12.77 8.23 -2.84
C ARG A 153 11.63 7.34 -3.30
N THR A 154 10.81 7.86 -4.19
CA THR A 154 9.70 7.09 -4.78
C THR A 154 10.16 6.29 -6.00
N PRO A 155 9.50 5.17 -6.35
CA PRO A 155 9.90 4.32 -7.48
C PRO A 155 10.10 5.08 -8.80
N ASP A 156 9.25 6.08 -9.08
CA ASP A 156 9.32 6.92 -10.29
C ASP A 156 10.57 7.81 -10.37
N LYS A 157 11.42 7.80 -9.35
CA LYS A 157 12.70 8.52 -9.29
C LYS A 157 13.91 7.60 -9.39
N LEU A 158 13.71 6.31 -9.56
CA LEU A 158 14.78 5.35 -9.80
C LEU A 158 15.27 5.44 -11.26
N PRO A 159 16.54 5.06 -11.55
CA PRO A 159 17.04 4.89 -12.90
C PRO A 159 16.22 3.87 -13.71
N ASN A 160 16.21 4.00 -15.04
CA ASN A 160 15.40 3.14 -15.91
C ASN A 160 15.77 1.66 -15.84
N ASP A 161 17.04 1.34 -15.66
CA ASP A 161 17.56 -0.02 -15.51
C ASP A 161 17.16 -0.69 -14.19
N GLU A 162 16.85 0.12 -13.16
CA GLU A 162 16.37 -0.35 -11.85
C GLU A 162 14.83 -0.37 -11.78
N ILE A 163 14.17 0.66 -12.34
CA ILE A 163 12.71 0.75 -12.28
C ILE A 163 12.04 -0.29 -13.17
N THR A 164 12.60 -0.62 -14.34
CA THR A 164 11.96 -1.56 -15.26
C THR A 164 11.74 -2.92 -14.64
N PRO A 165 12.77 -3.63 -14.12
CA PRO A 165 12.55 -4.94 -13.49
C PRO A 165 11.68 -4.84 -12.22
N LEU A 166 11.75 -3.73 -11.48
CA LEU A 166 10.86 -3.51 -10.33
C LEU A 166 9.39 -3.42 -10.77
N MET A 167 9.10 -2.69 -11.86
CA MET A 167 7.73 -2.57 -12.37
C MET A 167 7.20 -3.91 -12.87
N GLU A 168 7.99 -4.69 -13.59
CA GLU A 168 7.60 -6.02 -14.07
C GLU A 168 7.16 -6.95 -12.93
N VAL A 169 7.95 -6.99 -11.86
CA VAL A 169 7.64 -7.79 -10.66
C VAL A 169 6.37 -7.29 -9.96
N CYS A 170 6.24 -5.96 -9.80
CA CYS A 170 5.09 -5.35 -9.12
C CYS A 170 3.81 -5.44 -9.95
N ASP A 171 3.88 -5.28 -11.27
CA ASP A 171 2.73 -5.41 -12.17
C ASP A 171 2.22 -6.84 -12.20
N SER A 172 3.12 -7.83 -12.30
CA SER A 172 2.76 -9.24 -12.23
C SER A 172 2.06 -9.58 -10.91
N HIS A 173 2.54 -9.00 -9.79
CA HIS A 173 1.88 -9.17 -8.50
C HIS A 173 0.49 -8.51 -8.46
N LEU A 174 0.35 -7.28 -8.97
CA LEU A 174 -0.94 -6.59 -9.02
C LEU A 174 -1.96 -7.37 -9.85
N HIS A 175 -1.55 -7.83 -11.04
CA HIS A 175 -2.37 -8.68 -11.90
C HIS A 175 -2.88 -9.90 -11.13
N LYS A 176 -1.95 -10.62 -10.46
CA LYS A 176 -2.29 -11.80 -9.66
C LYS A 176 -3.25 -11.50 -8.51
N VAL A 177 -3.10 -10.36 -7.84
CA VAL A 177 -4.00 -9.94 -6.76
C VAL A 177 -5.40 -9.65 -7.31
N VAL A 178 -5.50 -8.99 -8.47
CA VAL A 178 -6.78 -8.70 -9.13
C VAL A 178 -7.47 -10.00 -9.56
N GLU A 179 -6.75 -10.95 -10.16
CA GLU A 179 -7.29 -12.28 -10.48
C GLU A 179 -7.85 -13.02 -9.24
N ILE A 180 -7.17 -12.93 -8.10
CA ILE A 180 -7.59 -13.62 -6.86
C ILE A 180 -8.80 -12.95 -6.22
N LEU A 181 -8.83 -11.61 -6.18
CA LEU A 181 -9.87 -10.83 -5.53
C LEU A 181 -11.10 -10.60 -6.42
N GLU A 182 -10.94 -10.67 -7.74
CA GLU A 182 -11.99 -10.44 -8.75
C GLU A 182 -12.80 -9.16 -8.48
N PRO A 183 -12.17 -7.99 -8.30
CA PRO A 183 -12.89 -6.78 -7.94
C PRO A 183 -13.64 -6.19 -9.14
N GLU A 184 -14.73 -5.49 -8.85
CA GLU A 184 -15.44 -4.67 -9.84
C GLU A 184 -14.67 -3.38 -10.16
N TRP A 185 -13.93 -2.85 -9.18
CA TRP A 185 -13.18 -1.62 -9.27
C TRP A 185 -11.76 -1.74 -8.74
N LEU A 186 -10.80 -1.28 -9.53
CA LEU A 186 -9.45 -0.97 -9.10
C LEU A 186 -9.30 0.56 -9.00
N ILE A 187 -9.28 1.09 -7.79
CA ILE A 187 -9.22 2.52 -7.51
C ILE A 187 -7.79 2.95 -7.22
N ALA A 188 -7.18 3.62 -8.15
CA ALA A 188 -5.85 4.17 -8.01
C ALA A 188 -5.84 5.40 -7.08
N VAL A 189 -4.92 5.42 -6.13
CA VAL A 189 -4.67 6.55 -5.24
C VAL A 189 -3.54 7.39 -5.82
N GLY A 190 -3.90 8.31 -6.72
CA GLY A 190 -2.98 9.20 -7.44
C GLY A 190 -2.53 8.68 -8.82
N GLU A 191 -1.80 9.53 -9.54
CA GLU A 191 -1.42 9.34 -10.95
C GLU A 191 -0.51 8.13 -11.18
N PHE A 192 0.48 7.93 -10.32
CA PHE A 192 1.41 6.79 -10.47
C PHE A 192 0.64 5.46 -10.41
N ALA A 193 -0.21 5.31 -9.39
CA ALA A 193 -1.01 4.11 -9.22
C ALA A 193 -1.97 3.89 -10.41
N GLN A 194 -2.54 4.96 -10.98
CA GLN A 194 -3.39 4.84 -12.16
C GLN A 194 -2.62 4.33 -13.38
N LYS A 195 -1.43 4.88 -13.64
CA LYS A 195 -0.59 4.40 -14.75
C LYS A 195 -0.22 2.93 -14.60
N ARG A 196 0.10 2.49 -13.38
CA ARG A 196 0.43 1.07 -13.13
C ARG A 196 -0.79 0.17 -13.22
N ALA A 197 -1.93 0.60 -12.68
CA ALA A 197 -3.19 -0.14 -12.83
C ALA A 197 -3.52 -0.40 -14.30
N LEU A 198 -3.51 0.65 -15.13
CA LEU A 198 -3.77 0.53 -16.57
C LEU A 198 -2.79 -0.39 -17.31
N ALA A 199 -1.52 -0.44 -16.88
CA ALA A 199 -0.52 -1.28 -17.52
C ALA A 199 -0.55 -2.74 -17.02
N ALA A 200 -0.87 -2.95 -15.74
CA ALA A 200 -0.76 -4.26 -15.12
C ALA A 200 -1.99 -5.17 -15.33
N VAL A 201 -3.14 -4.60 -15.67
CA VAL A 201 -4.41 -5.35 -15.82
C VAL A 201 -5.16 -4.98 -17.10
N ASP A 202 -4.43 -4.66 -18.18
CA ASP A 202 -5.00 -4.24 -19.47
C ASP A 202 -5.74 -5.36 -20.20
N ASP A 203 -5.47 -6.61 -19.85
CA ASP A 203 -6.13 -7.81 -20.35
C ASP A 203 -7.32 -8.28 -19.49
N LEU A 204 -7.59 -7.63 -18.36
CA LEU A 204 -8.67 -8.00 -17.44
C LEU A 204 -9.90 -7.10 -17.61
N ASP A 205 -11.10 -7.68 -17.54
CA ASP A 205 -12.36 -6.93 -17.54
C ASP A 205 -12.64 -6.32 -16.17
N ILE A 206 -11.98 -5.18 -15.87
CA ILE A 206 -12.08 -4.45 -14.61
C ILE A 206 -12.22 -2.94 -14.84
N ARG A 207 -13.07 -2.29 -14.05
CA ARG A 207 -13.18 -0.82 -14.08
C ARG A 207 -12.04 -0.19 -13.27
N ILE A 208 -11.32 0.73 -13.90
CA ILE A 208 -10.23 1.47 -13.25
C ILE A 208 -10.69 2.90 -13.00
N GLY A 209 -10.66 3.32 -11.73
CA GLY A 209 -10.91 4.70 -11.31
C GLY A 209 -9.71 5.32 -10.63
N LYS A 210 -9.75 6.64 -10.40
CA LYS A 210 -8.70 7.36 -9.67
C LYS A 210 -9.29 8.31 -8.65
N ILE A 211 -8.66 8.39 -7.49
CA ILE A 211 -8.87 9.44 -6.50
C ILE A 211 -7.59 10.23 -6.27
N LEU A 212 -7.74 11.47 -5.79
CA LEU A 212 -6.62 12.33 -5.43
C LEU A 212 -5.73 11.65 -4.38
N HIS A 213 -4.39 11.73 -4.56
CA HIS A 213 -3.46 11.19 -3.58
C HIS A 213 -3.49 12.00 -2.27
N PRO A 214 -3.54 11.36 -1.08
CA PRO A 214 -3.67 12.03 0.22
C PRO A 214 -2.38 12.70 0.73
N SER A 215 -1.34 12.84 -0.10
CA SER A 215 -0.05 13.39 0.30
C SER A 215 -0.16 14.83 0.81
N PRO A 216 0.55 15.19 1.89
CA PRO A 216 0.66 16.57 2.35
C PRO A 216 1.42 17.47 1.33
N ALA A 217 2.19 16.89 0.43
CA ALA A 217 2.86 17.61 -0.66
C ALA A 217 1.88 18.06 -1.76
N SER A 218 0.64 17.53 -1.79
CA SER A 218 -0.38 17.96 -2.74
C SER A 218 -1.18 19.15 -2.20
N PRO A 219 -1.09 20.35 -2.83
CA PRO A 219 -1.89 21.51 -2.43
C PRO A 219 -3.41 21.22 -2.47
N ALA A 220 -3.87 20.45 -3.45
CA ALA A 220 -5.27 20.05 -3.56
C ALA A 220 -5.72 19.18 -2.37
N ALA A 221 -4.91 18.21 -1.96
CA ALA A 221 -5.20 17.35 -0.82
C ALA A 221 -5.28 18.13 0.52
N ASN A 222 -4.55 19.23 0.64
CA ASN A 222 -4.57 20.07 1.83
C ASN A 222 -5.86 20.91 1.97
N LYS A 223 -6.69 20.96 0.91
CA LYS A 223 -7.99 21.65 0.89
C LYS A 223 -9.19 20.71 1.22
N GLY A 224 -8.99 19.74 2.10
CA GLY A 224 -10.03 18.79 2.51
C GLY A 224 -10.07 17.54 1.64
N TRP A 225 -9.02 16.74 1.71
CA TRP A 225 -8.84 15.51 0.91
C TRP A 225 -10.02 14.54 1.02
N ALA A 226 -10.51 14.28 2.24
CA ALA A 226 -11.59 13.31 2.47
C ALA A 226 -12.86 13.64 1.69
N LYS A 227 -13.26 14.92 1.68
CA LYS A 227 -14.42 15.40 0.91
C LYS A 227 -14.22 15.20 -0.59
N GLN A 228 -13.03 15.55 -1.11
CA GLN A 228 -12.70 15.41 -2.53
C GLN A 228 -12.68 13.93 -2.96
N ALA A 229 -12.04 13.06 -2.18
CA ALA A 229 -12.00 11.62 -2.45
C ALA A 229 -13.41 11.00 -2.40
N THR A 230 -14.24 11.41 -1.45
CA THR A 230 -15.65 10.98 -1.37
C THR A 230 -16.43 11.39 -2.62
N THR A 231 -16.30 12.65 -3.06
CA THR A 231 -16.95 13.13 -4.29
C THR A 231 -16.51 12.31 -5.49
N GLN A 232 -15.19 12.09 -5.66
CA GLN A 232 -14.65 11.30 -6.77
C GLN A 232 -15.18 9.86 -6.76
N LEU A 233 -15.25 9.21 -5.58
CA LEU A 233 -15.78 7.84 -5.47
C LEU A 233 -17.29 7.77 -5.77
N LYS A 234 -18.05 8.82 -5.44
CA LYS A 234 -19.47 8.92 -5.79
C LYS A 234 -19.67 9.15 -7.30
N GLU A 235 -18.91 10.04 -7.91
CA GLU A 235 -18.92 10.30 -9.36
C GLU A 235 -18.57 9.06 -10.18
N LEU A 236 -17.66 8.21 -9.69
CA LEU A 236 -17.34 6.92 -10.28
C LEU A 236 -18.45 5.86 -10.08
N GLY A 237 -19.39 6.08 -9.18
CA GLY A 237 -20.41 5.09 -8.80
C GLY A 237 -19.89 3.99 -7.88
N VAL A 238 -18.72 4.18 -7.25
CA VAL A 238 -18.14 3.25 -6.27
C VAL A 238 -18.86 3.37 -4.92
N TRP A 239 -19.23 4.59 -4.54
CA TRP A 239 -19.98 4.89 -3.34
C TRP A 239 -21.29 5.63 -3.66
N HIS A 240 -22.26 5.49 -2.77
CA HIS A 240 -23.57 6.17 -2.83
C HIS A 240 -23.72 7.18 -1.70
#